data_3e6f84786dcf4ac3d815b0c649190742
#
_entry.id   3e6f84786dcf4ac3d815b0c649190742
#
_cell.length_a   1.000
_cell.length_b   1.000
_cell.length_c   1.000
_cell.angle_alpha   90.00
_cell.angle_beta   90.00
_cell.angle_gamma   90.00
#
_symmetry.space_group_name_H-M   'P 1'
#
loop_
_entity.id
_entity.type
_entity.pdbx_description
1 polymer ?
#
loop_
_entity_poly.entity_id
_entity_poly.type
_entity_poly.pdbx_seq_one_letter_code
_entity_poly.pdbx_strand_id
1 'polypeptide(L)'
;MDLARAKAIVSEMAQAHVKGISFTAGEPLLFLKDILELLAVCKRNGIYSRVVTNGFWAGTPRSADDIVSALKTAGLSQLRISSSRWHQKHVAPENIVFAARSSKKLGLDYFISFVTDFSKQDRPHEQYLRDKRLRFFPEPVIYFGRARDFNRPEVFTDYTANQCDMNPYLSPQLDIYACCDAGDRFDRTGFLYLGNLDDHSVESLFQAYEKNRLFHAVKTAGLTPMASSIGISANEIVTYRKCELCEKLFNSRENLTALQQAADSTPSPWTR
;
A
#
# COMPACT_ATOMS: atom_id res chain seq x y z
N MET A 1 14.74 8.22 -10.38
CA MET A 1 15.76 7.56 -9.50
C MET A 1 16.47 6.47 -10.29
N ASP A 2 17.80 6.46 -10.32
CA ASP A 2 18.57 5.38 -10.93
C ASP A 2 18.76 4.20 -9.97
N LEU A 3 19.24 3.07 -10.50
CA LEU A 3 19.39 1.82 -9.73
C LEU A 3 20.46 1.94 -8.62
N ALA A 4 21.54 2.69 -8.84
CA ALA A 4 22.59 2.85 -7.83
C ALA A 4 22.05 3.60 -6.61
N ARG A 5 21.33 4.70 -6.83
CA ARG A 5 20.66 5.46 -5.77
C ARG A 5 19.59 4.61 -5.06
N ALA A 6 18.80 3.84 -5.81
CA ALA A 6 17.81 2.94 -5.22
C ALA A 6 18.43 1.90 -4.28
N LYS A 7 19.56 1.30 -4.66
CA LYS A 7 20.31 0.36 -3.81
C LYS A 7 20.87 1.04 -2.55
N ALA A 8 21.40 2.25 -2.67
CA ALA A 8 21.88 3.02 -1.53
C ALA A 8 20.73 3.28 -0.54
N ILE A 9 19.58 3.73 -1.02
CA ILE A 9 18.38 3.97 -0.19
C ILE A 9 17.91 2.70 0.52
N VAL A 10 17.87 1.55 -0.18
CA VAL A 10 17.52 0.27 0.49
C VAL A 10 18.49 -0.05 1.61
N SER A 11 19.78 0.23 1.45
CA SER A 11 20.79 0.03 2.49
C SER A 11 20.63 1.02 3.65
N GLU A 12 20.33 2.30 3.36
CA GLU A 12 19.99 3.31 4.38
C GLU A 12 18.73 2.93 5.16
N MET A 13 17.70 2.39 4.49
CA MET A 13 16.48 1.87 5.13
C MET A 13 16.78 0.72 6.09
N ALA A 14 17.73 -0.16 5.74
CA ALA A 14 18.17 -1.23 6.64
C ALA A 14 18.82 -0.67 7.92
N GLN A 15 19.68 0.34 7.77
CA GLN A 15 20.30 1.04 8.90
C GLN A 15 19.27 1.74 9.79
N ALA A 16 18.23 2.31 9.18
CA ALA A 16 17.08 2.89 9.88
C ALA A 16 16.08 1.83 10.41
N HIS A 17 16.47 0.55 10.46
CA HIS A 17 15.67 -0.56 10.98
C HIS A 17 14.33 -0.80 10.27
N VAL A 18 14.18 -0.41 9.02
CA VAL A 18 13.01 -0.74 8.21
C VAL A 18 12.93 -2.26 8.02
N LYS A 19 11.81 -2.85 8.43
CA LYS A 19 11.64 -4.32 8.45
C LYS A 19 11.17 -4.89 7.11
N GLY A 20 10.50 -4.08 6.28
CA GLY A 20 9.96 -4.55 5.01
C GLY A 20 9.83 -3.46 3.96
N ILE A 21 10.04 -3.82 2.71
CA ILE A 21 9.90 -2.96 1.54
C ILE A 21 8.95 -3.61 0.53
N SER A 22 7.97 -2.84 0.04
CA SER A 22 7.08 -3.27 -1.04
C SER A 22 7.40 -2.50 -2.32
N PHE A 23 7.89 -3.19 -3.33
CA PHE A 23 8.08 -2.63 -4.67
C PHE A 23 6.74 -2.63 -5.39
N THR A 24 6.22 -1.44 -5.67
CA THR A 24 4.88 -1.21 -6.22
C THR A 24 4.87 0.04 -7.09
N ALA A 25 3.68 0.52 -7.45
CA ALA A 25 3.42 1.63 -8.38
C ALA A 25 3.83 1.34 -9.84
N GLY A 26 2.96 1.68 -10.78
CA GLY A 26 3.11 1.18 -12.15
C GLY A 26 3.14 -0.36 -12.19
N GLU A 27 4.11 -0.92 -12.90
CA GLU A 27 4.36 -2.36 -12.94
C GLU A 27 5.86 -2.63 -12.74
N PRO A 28 6.29 -3.04 -11.55
CA PRO A 28 7.72 -3.20 -11.21
C PRO A 28 8.44 -4.20 -12.12
N LEU A 29 7.76 -5.26 -12.55
CA LEU A 29 8.39 -6.32 -13.33
C LEU A 29 8.64 -5.96 -14.82
N LEU A 30 8.26 -4.75 -15.27
CA LEU A 30 8.80 -4.17 -16.49
C LEU A 30 10.31 -3.88 -16.36
N PHE A 31 10.79 -3.68 -15.14
CA PHE A 31 12.18 -3.45 -14.78
C PHE A 31 12.78 -4.65 -14.01
N LEU A 32 12.49 -5.88 -14.51
CA LEU A 32 12.83 -7.12 -13.82
C LEU A 32 14.28 -7.16 -13.34
N LYS A 33 15.25 -6.75 -14.19
CA LYS A 33 16.68 -6.78 -13.83
C LYS A 33 16.97 -5.92 -12.60
N ASP A 34 16.45 -4.70 -12.58
CA ASP A 34 16.65 -3.77 -11.47
C ASP A 34 15.98 -4.28 -10.19
N ILE A 35 14.78 -4.83 -10.32
CA ILE A 35 14.06 -5.45 -9.19
C ILE A 35 14.84 -6.63 -8.61
N LEU A 36 15.41 -7.51 -9.44
CA LEU A 36 16.21 -8.63 -8.95
C LEU A 36 17.44 -8.14 -8.16
N GLU A 37 18.08 -7.07 -8.61
CA GLU A 37 19.21 -6.48 -7.90
C GLU A 37 18.79 -5.84 -6.57
N LEU A 38 17.67 -5.14 -6.53
CA LEU A 38 17.12 -4.55 -5.29
C LEU A 38 16.69 -5.63 -4.30
N LEU A 39 16.09 -6.72 -4.75
CA LEU A 39 15.75 -7.88 -3.91
C LEU A 39 17.01 -8.52 -3.31
N ALA A 40 18.09 -8.61 -4.07
CA ALA A 40 19.37 -9.10 -3.55
C ALA A 40 19.94 -8.18 -2.46
N VAL A 41 19.75 -6.85 -2.57
CA VAL A 41 20.12 -5.90 -1.50
C VAL A 41 19.23 -6.11 -0.27
N CYS A 42 17.92 -6.23 -0.43
CA CYS A 42 16.99 -6.53 0.67
C CYS A 42 17.40 -7.81 1.41
N LYS A 43 17.66 -8.88 0.66
CA LYS A 43 18.08 -10.19 1.21
C LYS A 43 19.36 -10.08 2.05
N ARG A 44 20.40 -9.39 1.54
CA ARG A 44 21.67 -9.20 2.26
C ARG A 44 21.49 -8.41 3.56
N ASN A 45 20.54 -7.52 3.60
CA ASN A 45 20.25 -6.66 4.76
C ASN A 45 19.14 -7.20 5.67
N GLY A 46 18.61 -8.40 5.42
CA GLY A 46 17.56 -8.99 6.24
C GLY A 46 16.21 -8.26 6.16
N ILE A 47 15.96 -7.50 5.09
CA ILE A 47 14.70 -6.77 4.86
C ILE A 47 13.70 -7.71 4.18
N TYR A 48 12.51 -7.84 4.75
CA TYR A 48 11.39 -8.52 4.12
C TYR A 48 10.98 -7.77 2.84
N SER A 49 10.92 -8.46 1.71
CA SER A 49 10.62 -7.83 0.43
C SER A 49 9.32 -8.36 -0.17
N ARG A 50 8.51 -7.44 -0.71
CA ARG A 50 7.31 -7.74 -1.48
C ARG A 50 7.39 -7.10 -2.86
N VAL A 51 6.90 -7.79 -3.87
CA VAL A 51 6.63 -7.22 -5.20
C VAL A 51 5.12 -7.28 -5.44
N VAL A 52 4.54 -6.15 -5.86
CA VAL A 52 3.15 -6.05 -6.28
C VAL A 52 3.10 -5.96 -7.79
N THR A 53 2.43 -6.90 -8.45
CA THR A 53 2.41 -7.03 -9.91
C THR A 53 1.03 -7.36 -10.44
N ASN A 54 0.73 -6.96 -11.67
CA ASN A 54 -0.48 -7.35 -12.36
C ASN A 54 -0.40 -8.74 -13.03
N GLY A 55 0.78 -9.37 -13.04
CA GLY A 55 0.97 -10.71 -13.58
C GLY A 55 1.11 -10.79 -15.10
N PHE A 56 1.29 -9.68 -15.82
CA PHE A 56 1.37 -9.66 -17.30
C PHE A 56 2.42 -10.63 -17.88
N TRP A 57 3.49 -10.84 -17.14
CA TRP A 57 4.64 -11.67 -17.49
C TRP A 57 4.35 -13.18 -17.46
N ALA A 58 3.28 -13.60 -16.80
CA ALA A 58 2.91 -14.99 -16.62
C ALA A 58 1.99 -15.50 -17.73
N GLY A 59 2.25 -15.14 -19.00
CA GLY A 59 1.42 -15.53 -20.15
C GLY A 59 1.43 -17.03 -20.47
N THR A 60 2.41 -17.78 -19.95
CA THR A 60 2.49 -19.24 -20.05
C THR A 60 2.98 -19.83 -18.73
N PRO A 61 2.74 -21.13 -18.45
CA PRO A 61 3.30 -21.81 -17.29
C PRO A 61 4.82 -21.70 -17.20
N ARG A 62 5.51 -21.79 -18.34
CA ARG A 62 6.98 -21.71 -18.41
C ARG A 62 7.46 -20.31 -18.04
N SER A 63 6.91 -19.26 -18.65
CA SER A 63 7.30 -17.89 -18.30
C SER A 63 7.04 -17.57 -16.85
N ALA A 64 5.94 -18.09 -16.29
CA ALA A 64 5.63 -17.96 -14.86
C ALA A 64 6.69 -18.64 -13.98
N ASP A 65 7.08 -19.88 -14.31
CA ASP A 65 8.12 -20.61 -13.57
C ASP A 65 9.47 -19.89 -13.63
N ASP A 66 9.87 -19.41 -14.80
CA ASP A 66 11.14 -18.72 -15.02
C ASP A 66 11.22 -17.42 -14.16
N ILE A 67 10.19 -16.59 -14.21
CA ILE A 67 10.16 -15.33 -13.46
C ILE A 67 10.06 -15.56 -11.94
N VAL A 68 9.17 -16.45 -11.49
CA VAL A 68 9.03 -16.75 -10.05
C VAL A 68 10.31 -17.35 -9.49
N SER A 69 11.00 -18.22 -10.26
CA SER A 69 12.30 -18.78 -9.87
C SER A 69 13.35 -17.69 -9.71
N ALA A 70 13.43 -16.76 -10.66
CA ALA A 70 14.36 -15.63 -10.59
C ALA A 70 14.10 -14.74 -9.37
N LEU A 71 12.84 -14.37 -9.13
CA LEU A 71 12.41 -13.57 -7.98
C LEU A 71 12.77 -14.26 -6.65
N LYS A 72 12.46 -15.54 -6.51
CA LYS A 72 12.79 -16.33 -5.31
C LYS A 72 14.30 -16.42 -5.09
N THR A 73 15.08 -16.70 -6.13
CA THR A 73 16.54 -16.76 -6.06
C THR A 73 17.14 -15.44 -5.62
N ALA A 74 16.62 -14.32 -6.14
CA ALA A 74 17.02 -12.97 -5.74
C ALA A 74 16.65 -12.63 -4.29
N GLY A 75 15.75 -13.40 -3.66
CA GLY A 75 15.37 -13.23 -2.26
C GLY A 75 14.03 -12.57 -2.02
N LEU A 76 13.11 -12.59 -2.99
CA LEU A 76 11.74 -12.12 -2.77
C LEU A 76 11.09 -12.93 -1.66
N SER A 77 10.52 -12.23 -0.67
CA SER A 77 9.81 -12.85 0.46
C SER A 77 8.36 -13.15 0.11
N GLN A 78 7.69 -12.24 -0.60
CA GLN A 78 6.27 -12.41 -0.94
C GLN A 78 5.92 -11.77 -2.28
N LEU A 79 5.14 -12.47 -3.10
CA LEU A 79 4.54 -11.96 -4.33
C LEU A 79 3.07 -11.61 -4.10
N ARG A 80 2.70 -10.34 -4.29
CA ARG A 80 1.31 -9.89 -4.31
C ARG A 80 0.86 -9.73 -5.76
N ILE A 81 -0.16 -10.47 -6.18
CA ILE A 81 -0.68 -10.46 -7.54
C ILE A 81 -2.00 -9.67 -7.53
N SER A 82 -2.03 -8.54 -8.21
CA SER A 82 -3.23 -7.72 -8.32
C SER A 82 -4.20 -8.32 -9.32
N SER A 83 -5.48 -8.40 -8.95
CA SER A 83 -6.53 -8.98 -9.79
C SER A 83 -7.84 -8.22 -9.60
N SER A 84 -8.56 -7.95 -10.68
CA SER A 84 -9.90 -7.35 -10.67
C SER A 84 -10.45 -7.33 -12.09
N ARG A 85 -11.75 -7.06 -12.25
CA ARG A 85 -12.36 -6.82 -13.57
C ARG A 85 -11.68 -5.70 -14.36
N TRP A 86 -11.05 -4.73 -13.71
CA TRP A 86 -10.30 -3.64 -14.37
C TRP A 86 -8.94 -4.11 -14.86
N HIS A 87 -8.22 -4.92 -14.06
CA HIS A 87 -6.94 -5.52 -14.46
C HIS A 87 -7.12 -6.48 -15.65
N GLN A 88 -8.21 -7.28 -15.64
CA GLN A 88 -8.51 -8.26 -16.69
C GLN A 88 -8.89 -7.65 -18.05
N LYS A 89 -9.03 -6.34 -18.13
CA LYS A 89 -9.09 -5.64 -19.44
C LYS A 89 -7.74 -5.65 -20.17
N HIS A 90 -6.64 -5.85 -19.44
CA HIS A 90 -5.28 -5.73 -19.96
C HIS A 90 -4.43 -7.00 -19.78
N VAL A 91 -4.80 -7.85 -18.83
CA VAL A 91 -4.07 -9.07 -18.49
C VAL A 91 -5.05 -10.24 -18.46
N ALA A 92 -4.74 -11.30 -19.18
CA ALA A 92 -5.59 -12.49 -19.20
C ALA A 92 -5.71 -13.11 -17.81
N PRO A 93 -6.90 -13.57 -17.38
CA PRO A 93 -7.10 -14.17 -16.06
C PRO A 93 -6.23 -15.43 -15.83
N GLU A 94 -5.84 -16.13 -16.90
CA GLU A 94 -4.94 -17.28 -16.85
C GLU A 94 -3.56 -16.92 -16.33
N ASN A 95 -3.07 -15.72 -16.59
CA ASN A 95 -1.78 -15.24 -16.07
C ASN A 95 -1.75 -15.28 -14.54
N ILE A 96 -2.85 -14.89 -13.89
CA ILE A 96 -2.99 -14.93 -12.43
C ILE A 96 -2.90 -16.36 -11.93
N VAL A 97 -3.53 -17.30 -12.64
CA VAL A 97 -3.47 -18.73 -12.32
C VAL A 97 -2.05 -19.26 -12.45
N PHE A 98 -1.36 -18.94 -13.55
CA PHE A 98 0.01 -19.40 -13.78
C PHE A 98 0.98 -18.82 -12.74
N ALA A 99 0.91 -17.52 -12.47
CA ALA A 99 1.74 -16.87 -11.45
C ALA A 99 1.53 -17.49 -10.06
N ALA A 100 0.27 -17.69 -9.65
CA ALA A 100 -0.08 -18.28 -8.36
C ALA A 100 0.37 -19.74 -8.23
N ARG A 101 0.16 -20.55 -9.28
CA ARG A 101 0.58 -21.96 -9.29
C ARG A 101 2.08 -22.12 -9.30
N SER A 102 2.79 -21.30 -10.05
CA SER A 102 4.26 -21.26 -10.06
C SER A 102 4.81 -20.87 -8.69
N SER A 103 4.24 -19.84 -8.07
CA SER A 103 4.63 -19.41 -6.72
C SER A 103 4.45 -20.57 -5.71
N LYS A 104 3.29 -21.24 -5.73
CA LYS A 104 3.03 -22.40 -4.88
C LYS A 104 4.01 -23.55 -5.15
N LYS A 105 4.22 -23.89 -6.42
CA LYS A 105 5.13 -24.96 -6.87
C LYS A 105 6.55 -24.73 -6.38
N LEU A 106 7.03 -23.49 -6.50
CA LEU A 106 8.39 -23.11 -6.14
C LEU A 106 8.53 -22.70 -4.66
N GLY A 107 7.45 -22.75 -3.86
CA GLY A 107 7.47 -22.41 -2.43
C GLY A 107 7.79 -20.93 -2.18
N LEU A 108 7.35 -20.02 -3.06
CA LEU A 108 7.34 -18.58 -2.82
C LEU A 108 5.99 -18.20 -2.17
N ASP A 109 6.03 -17.48 -1.05
CA ASP A 109 4.78 -16.96 -0.47
C ASP A 109 4.12 -15.98 -1.44
N TYR A 110 2.78 -16.14 -1.60
CA TYR A 110 2.01 -15.28 -2.48
C TYR A 110 0.59 -15.10 -1.98
N PHE A 111 -0.05 -14.05 -2.41
CA PHE A 111 -1.50 -13.94 -2.38
C PHE A 111 -2.00 -13.09 -3.55
N ILE A 112 -3.28 -13.26 -3.87
CA ILE A 112 -3.96 -12.45 -4.87
C ILE A 112 -4.75 -11.37 -4.13
N SER A 113 -4.45 -10.10 -4.45
CA SER A 113 -5.23 -8.94 -4.05
C SER A 113 -6.38 -8.79 -5.04
N PHE A 114 -7.58 -9.21 -4.62
CA PHE A 114 -8.78 -9.09 -5.43
C PHE A 114 -9.43 -7.72 -5.17
N VAL A 115 -9.09 -6.73 -6.00
CA VAL A 115 -9.66 -5.39 -5.88
C VAL A 115 -11.09 -5.38 -6.39
N THR A 116 -12.03 -4.96 -5.54
CA THR A 116 -13.48 -5.05 -5.76
C THR A 116 -14.21 -3.82 -5.24
N ASP A 117 -15.28 -3.42 -5.91
CA ASP A 117 -16.27 -2.48 -5.38
C ASP A 117 -17.46 -3.19 -4.72
N PHE A 118 -17.36 -4.52 -4.54
CA PHE A 118 -18.39 -5.41 -4.00
C PHE A 118 -19.69 -5.45 -4.82
N SER A 119 -19.69 -4.95 -6.04
CA SER A 119 -20.84 -5.03 -6.93
C SER A 119 -21.05 -6.44 -7.52
N LYS A 120 -22.25 -6.66 -8.07
CA LYS A 120 -22.55 -7.92 -8.76
C LYS A 120 -21.63 -8.16 -9.99
N GLN A 121 -21.00 -7.11 -10.52
CA GLN A 121 -20.08 -7.20 -11.66
C GLN A 121 -18.77 -7.91 -11.32
N ASP A 122 -18.38 -7.95 -10.04
CA ASP A 122 -17.15 -8.63 -9.60
C ASP A 122 -17.34 -10.13 -9.37
N ARG A 123 -18.60 -10.59 -9.21
CA ARG A 123 -18.92 -12.00 -8.90
C ARG A 123 -18.34 -13.01 -9.88
N PRO A 124 -18.41 -12.81 -11.22
CA PRO A 124 -17.83 -13.78 -12.16
C PRO A 124 -16.33 -13.95 -11.97
N HIS A 125 -15.63 -12.86 -11.68
CA HIS A 125 -14.19 -12.90 -11.46
C HIS A 125 -13.83 -13.53 -10.11
N GLU A 126 -14.56 -13.19 -9.05
CA GLU A 126 -14.41 -13.84 -7.76
C GLU A 126 -14.66 -15.36 -7.85
N GLN A 127 -15.73 -15.75 -8.53
CA GLN A 127 -16.05 -17.17 -8.75
C GLN A 127 -14.94 -17.88 -9.52
N TYR A 128 -14.39 -17.24 -10.56
CA TYR A 128 -13.26 -17.80 -11.31
C TYR A 128 -12.05 -18.10 -10.40
N LEU A 129 -11.68 -17.16 -9.49
CA LEU A 129 -10.58 -17.38 -8.55
C LEU A 129 -10.87 -18.54 -7.58
N ARG A 130 -12.12 -18.66 -7.11
CA ARG A 130 -12.59 -19.78 -6.26
C ARG A 130 -12.53 -21.13 -6.98
N ASP A 131 -13.02 -21.20 -8.21
CA ASP A 131 -13.02 -22.44 -9.02
C ASP A 131 -11.60 -22.91 -9.32
N LYS A 132 -10.64 -21.99 -9.48
CA LYS A 132 -9.21 -22.31 -9.62
C LYS A 132 -8.53 -22.65 -8.29
N ARG A 133 -9.25 -22.55 -7.14
CA ARG A 133 -8.77 -22.80 -5.77
C ARG A 133 -7.54 -21.96 -5.42
N LEU A 134 -7.58 -20.68 -5.78
CA LEU A 134 -6.49 -19.74 -5.52
C LEU A 134 -6.68 -19.05 -4.16
N ARG A 135 -5.57 -18.69 -3.50
CA ARG A 135 -5.59 -17.91 -2.27
C ARG A 135 -5.71 -16.43 -2.64
N PHE A 136 -6.84 -15.81 -2.34
CA PHE A 136 -7.06 -14.38 -2.59
C PHE A 136 -7.74 -13.69 -1.41
N PHE A 137 -7.57 -12.38 -1.32
CA PHE A 137 -8.22 -11.52 -0.34
C PHE A 137 -8.94 -10.39 -1.07
N PRO A 138 -10.23 -10.14 -0.77
CA PRO A 138 -10.93 -9.00 -1.32
C PRO A 138 -10.40 -7.71 -0.71
N GLU A 139 -10.07 -6.75 -1.55
CA GLU A 139 -9.63 -5.41 -1.15
C GLU A 139 -10.56 -4.39 -1.77
N PRO A 140 -11.15 -3.48 -0.97
CA PRO A 140 -12.03 -2.46 -1.53
C PRO A 140 -11.25 -1.54 -2.46
N VAL A 141 -11.85 -1.22 -3.63
CA VAL A 141 -11.27 -0.22 -4.53
C VAL A 141 -11.14 1.12 -3.81
N ILE A 142 -10.00 1.75 -3.97
CA ILE A 142 -9.76 3.11 -3.48
C ILE A 142 -10.03 4.06 -4.65
N TYR A 143 -10.90 5.07 -4.44
CA TYR A 143 -11.38 5.97 -5.50
C TYR A 143 -10.42 7.13 -5.76
N PHE A 144 -9.19 6.81 -6.17
CA PHE A 144 -8.14 7.77 -6.50
C PHE A 144 -7.51 7.46 -7.85
N GLY A 145 -6.76 8.40 -8.37
CA GLY A 145 -6.18 8.26 -9.69
C GLY A 145 -7.24 7.89 -10.73
N ARG A 146 -7.03 6.84 -11.49
CA ARG A 146 -7.97 6.36 -12.52
C ARG A 146 -9.30 5.83 -12.00
N ALA A 147 -9.39 5.49 -10.71
CA ALA A 147 -10.64 5.04 -10.11
C ALA A 147 -11.52 6.18 -9.58
N ARG A 148 -11.06 7.44 -9.69
CA ARG A 148 -11.81 8.62 -9.20
C ARG A 148 -13.20 8.73 -9.80
N ASP A 149 -13.35 8.35 -11.06
CA ASP A 149 -14.60 8.47 -11.82
C ASP A 149 -15.48 7.21 -11.72
N PHE A 150 -15.12 6.23 -10.91
CA PHE A 150 -15.95 5.05 -10.73
C PHE A 150 -17.18 5.38 -9.87
N ASN A 151 -18.32 4.74 -10.19
CA ASN A 151 -19.52 4.83 -9.37
C ASN A 151 -19.22 4.37 -7.94
N ARG A 152 -19.56 5.20 -6.96
CA ARG A 152 -19.35 4.92 -5.55
C ARG A 152 -20.65 4.43 -4.92
N PRO A 153 -20.62 3.42 -4.04
CA PRO A 153 -21.78 3.13 -3.19
C PRO A 153 -22.04 4.33 -2.27
N GLU A 154 -23.34 4.60 -1.99
CA GLU A 154 -23.75 5.75 -1.15
C GLU A 154 -23.32 5.61 0.31
N VAL A 155 -23.22 4.38 0.82
CA VAL A 155 -22.86 4.09 2.21
C VAL A 155 -21.80 3.01 2.27
N PHE A 156 -20.79 3.20 3.12
CA PHE A 156 -19.72 2.24 3.39
C PHE A 156 -19.89 1.67 4.79
N THR A 157 -20.32 0.42 4.91
CA THR A 157 -20.73 -0.18 6.19
C THR A 157 -19.60 -0.88 6.98
N ASP A 158 -18.39 -1.03 6.42
CA ASP A 158 -17.38 -1.97 6.96
C ASP A 158 -16.21 -1.34 7.73
N TYR A 159 -16.32 -0.08 8.18
CA TYR A 159 -15.17 0.61 8.78
C TYR A 159 -15.41 1.08 10.21
N THR A 160 -15.50 0.15 11.14
CA THR A 160 -15.82 0.48 12.55
C THR A 160 -14.74 1.32 13.24
N ALA A 161 -13.45 1.05 13.05
CA ALA A 161 -12.38 1.82 13.67
C ALA A 161 -11.54 2.63 12.68
N ASN A 162 -11.48 2.19 11.43
CA ASN A 162 -10.64 2.80 10.39
C ASN A 162 -9.15 2.94 10.77
N GLN A 163 -8.62 1.95 11.48
CA GLN A 163 -7.18 1.89 11.75
C GLN A 163 -6.38 1.71 10.46
N CYS A 164 -5.19 2.28 10.43
CA CYS A 164 -4.28 2.20 9.29
C CYS A 164 -2.84 2.06 9.77
N ASP A 165 -2.08 1.13 9.17
CA ASP A 165 -0.65 0.97 9.48
C ASP A 165 0.18 2.17 9.03
N MET A 166 -0.37 3.04 8.18
CA MET A 166 0.31 4.23 7.66
C MET A 166 1.70 3.90 7.13
N ASN A 167 1.78 2.94 6.20
CA ASN A 167 3.06 2.55 5.62
C ASN A 167 3.66 3.69 4.81
N PRO A 168 4.87 4.17 5.11
CA PRO A 168 5.50 5.25 4.36
C PRO A 168 5.69 4.87 2.88
N TYR A 169 5.60 5.88 2.02
CA TYR A 169 5.78 5.76 0.57
C TYR A 169 6.95 6.62 0.12
N LEU A 170 7.87 6.02 -0.62
CA LEU A 170 8.95 6.72 -1.31
C LEU A 170 8.60 6.86 -2.79
N SER A 171 8.52 8.10 -3.28
CA SER A 171 8.27 8.42 -4.67
C SER A 171 9.53 8.26 -5.55
N PRO A 172 9.37 8.18 -6.89
CA PRO A 172 10.50 8.25 -7.82
C PRO A 172 11.30 9.56 -7.74
N GLN A 173 10.69 10.64 -7.21
CA GLN A 173 11.29 11.96 -7.00
C GLN A 173 11.98 12.07 -5.64
N LEU A 174 12.18 10.97 -4.93
CA LEU A 174 12.81 10.88 -3.61
C LEU A 174 11.99 11.51 -2.47
N ASP A 175 10.72 11.83 -2.71
CA ASP A 175 9.82 12.32 -1.66
C ASP A 175 9.36 11.16 -0.78
N ILE A 176 9.39 11.35 0.53
CA ILE A 176 8.81 10.42 1.50
C ILE A 176 7.51 11.00 2.06
N TYR A 177 6.47 10.19 2.00
CA TYR A 177 5.16 10.47 2.60
C TYR A 177 4.86 9.44 3.69
N ALA A 178 4.09 9.84 4.70
CA ALA A 178 3.71 8.99 5.82
C ALA A 178 2.75 7.84 5.45
N CYS A 179 2.21 7.84 4.23
CA CYS A 179 1.18 6.90 3.78
C CYS A 179 1.40 6.49 2.34
N CYS A 180 1.11 5.23 2.00
CA CYS A 180 1.28 4.67 0.66
C CYS A 180 0.38 5.30 -0.42
N ASP A 181 -0.70 5.98 -0.03
CA ASP A 181 -1.62 6.65 -0.96
C ASP A 181 -1.44 8.18 -1.00
N ALA A 182 -0.58 8.74 -0.14
CA ALA A 182 -0.42 10.20 -0.01
C ALA A 182 0.22 10.84 -1.24
N GLY A 183 1.09 10.13 -1.94
CA GLY A 183 1.83 10.67 -3.09
C GLY A 183 0.95 11.15 -4.24
N ASP A 184 -0.25 10.61 -4.39
CA ASP A 184 -1.20 11.00 -5.43
C ASP A 184 -2.17 12.11 -4.98
N ARG A 185 -2.23 12.43 -3.68
CA ARG A 185 -3.24 13.30 -3.10
C ARG A 185 -2.70 14.52 -2.42
N PHE A 186 -1.56 14.34 -1.76
CA PHE A 186 -0.97 15.37 -0.92
C PHE A 186 0.25 15.93 -1.66
N ASP A 187 0.29 17.22 -1.76
CA ASP A 187 1.48 17.90 -2.27
C ASP A 187 2.57 17.97 -1.18
N ARG A 188 3.71 18.54 -1.50
CA ARG A 188 4.83 18.69 -0.57
C ARG A 188 4.53 19.62 0.61
N THR A 189 3.41 20.33 0.60
CA THR A 189 2.97 21.21 1.70
C THR A 189 1.99 20.51 2.62
N GLY A 190 1.50 19.31 2.26
CA GLY A 190 0.54 18.54 3.03
C GLY A 190 1.16 17.90 4.28
N PHE A 191 0.35 17.68 5.30
CA PHE A 191 0.77 17.11 6.59
C PHE A 191 1.40 15.72 6.47
N LEU A 192 1.04 14.94 5.44
CA LEU A 192 1.59 13.59 5.24
C LEU A 192 2.92 13.59 4.48
N TYR A 193 3.40 14.73 4.00
CA TYR A 193 4.74 14.86 3.43
C TYR A 193 5.78 14.92 4.56
N LEU A 194 6.76 14.03 4.52
CA LEU A 194 7.82 13.95 5.53
C LEU A 194 9.09 14.69 5.11
N GLY A 195 9.39 14.72 3.82
CA GLY A 195 10.58 15.37 3.28
C GLY A 195 11.11 14.66 2.03
N ASN A 196 12.21 15.18 1.49
CA ASN A 196 12.90 14.64 0.32
C ASN A 196 14.28 14.10 0.72
N LEU A 197 14.71 12.98 0.12
CA LEU A 197 15.97 12.32 0.44
C LEU A 197 17.22 13.01 -0.17
N ASP A 198 17.03 14.08 -0.94
CA ASP A 198 18.15 14.96 -1.32
C ASP A 198 18.49 15.95 -0.19
N ASP A 199 17.51 16.28 0.68
CA ASP A 199 17.65 17.23 1.77
C ASP A 199 17.78 16.57 3.15
N HIS A 200 17.31 15.33 3.29
CA HIS A 200 17.20 14.61 4.56
C HIS A 200 17.66 13.17 4.45
N SER A 201 18.17 12.60 5.55
CA SER A 201 18.47 11.17 5.64
C SER A 201 17.20 10.34 5.84
N VAL A 202 17.21 9.08 5.39
CA VAL A 202 16.14 8.11 5.68
C VAL A 202 15.87 8.04 7.18
N GLU A 203 16.93 7.95 8.00
CA GLU A 203 16.82 7.85 9.46
C GLU A 203 16.07 9.04 10.06
N SER A 204 16.43 10.28 9.68
CA SER A 204 15.81 11.49 10.23
C SER A 204 14.31 11.57 9.91
N LEU A 205 13.92 11.21 8.66
CA LEU A 205 12.52 11.22 8.25
C LEU A 205 11.70 10.12 8.94
N PHE A 206 12.27 8.93 9.11
CA PHE A 206 11.60 7.85 9.83
C PHE A 206 11.48 8.15 11.33
N GLN A 207 12.48 8.77 11.95
CA GLN A 207 12.38 9.23 13.35
C GLN A 207 11.28 10.30 13.53
N ALA A 208 11.15 11.25 12.59
CA ALA A 208 10.08 12.23 12.61
C ALA A 208 8.70 11.57 12.44
N TYR A 209 8.59 10.60 11.54
CA TYR A 209 7.40 9.79 11.36
C TYR A 209 7.00 9.03 12.63
N GLU A 210 7.92 8.34 13.27
CA GLU A 210 7.69 7.53 14.46
C GLU A 210 7.27 8.38 15.69
N LYS A 211 7.82 9.60 15.79
CA LYS A 211 7.51 10.54 16.89
C LYS A 211 6.19 11.28 16.69
N ASN A 212 5.57 11.19 15.53
CA ASN A 212 4.36 11.94 15.23
C ASN A 212 3.14 11.35 15.95
N ARG A 213 2.57 12.09 16.90
CA ARG A 213 1.44 11.67 17.73
C ARG A 213 0.18 11.37 16.92
N LEU A 214 -0.08 12.13 15.86
CA LEU A 214 -1.26 11.90 15.02
C LEU A 214 -1.12 10.62 14.20
N PHE A 215 0.07 10.30 13.68
CA PHE A 215 0.30 9.02 13.00
C PHE A 215 0.16 7.84 13.97
N HIS A 216 0.64 8.01 15.19
CA HIS A 216 0.41 7.00 16.24
C HIS A 216 -1.07 6.81 16.55
N ALA A 217 -1.85 7.90 16.67
CA ALA A 217 -3.28 7.84 16.91
C ALA A 217 -4.04 7.13 15.76
N VAL A 218 -3.66 7.37 14.50
CA VAL A 218 -4.24 6.64 13.34
C VAL A 218 -4.01 5.13 13.45
N LYS A 219 -2.79 4.72 13.88
CA LYS A 219 -2.43 3.31 14.01
C LYS A 219 -3.16 2.62 15.17
N THR A 220 -3.32 3.30 16.28
CA THR A 220 -3.82 2.71 17.54
C THR A 220 -5.31 2.91 17.75
N ALA A 221 -5.80 4.14 17.68
CA ALA A 221 -7.21 4.48 17.85
C ALA A 221 -7.99 4.38 16.55
N GLY A 222 -7.41 4.81 15.43
CA GLY A 222 -8.05 4.86 14.12
C GLY A 222 -8.69 6.21 13.80
N LEU A 223 -9.05 6.39 12.53
CA LEU A 223 -9.57 7.66 12.02
C LEU A 223 -10.98 8.00 12.54
N THR A 224 -11.81 6.99 12.83
CA THR A 224 -13.18 7.21 13.34
C THR A 224 -13.18 7.90 14.70
N PRO A 225 -12.47 7.43 15.74
CA PRO A 225 -12.36 8.16 17.00
C PRO A 225 -11.73 9.55 16.86
N MET A 226 -10.75 9.70 15.98
CA MET A 226 -10.14 10.99 15.71
C MET A 226 -11.15 11.98 15.11
N ALA A 227 -11.93 11.57 14.11
CA ALA A 227 -12.98 12.38 13.51
C ALA A 227 -14.05 12.79 14.54
N SER A 228 -14.49 11.85 15.36
CA SER A 228 -15.47 12.11 16.42
C SER A 228 -14.97 13.10 17.46
N SER A 229 -13.67 13.06 17.81
CA SER A 229 -13.08 13.96 18.82
C SER A 229 -13.07 15.44 18.39
N ILE A 230 -13.16 15.71 17.09
CA ILE A 230 -13.26 17.06 16.52
C ILE A 230 -14.68 17.40 16.04
N GLY A 231 -15.69 16.64 16.46
CA GLY A 231 -17.10 16.94 16.22
C GLY A 231 -17.68 16.46 14.89
N ILE A 232 -16.95 15.66 14.10
CA ILE A 232 -17.52 15.03 12.89
C ILE A 232 -18.52 13.96 13.33
N SER A 233 -19.75 14.05 12.84
CA SER A 233 -20.82 13.14 13.27
C SER A 233 -20.64 11.72 12.77
N ALA A 234 -21.16 10.73 13.52
CA ALA A 234 -21.12 9.32 13.09
C ALA A 234 -21.81 9.11 11.72
N ASN A 235 -22.92 9.81 11.47
CA ASN A 235 -23.64 9.72 10.20
C ASN A 235 -22.79 10.24 9.02
N GLU A 236 -21.96 11.24 9.25
CA GLU A 236 -21.04 11.75 8.23
C GLU A 236 -19.85 10.80 8.04
N ILE A 237 -19.28 10.28 9.13
CA ILE A 237 -18.13 9.36 9.07
C ILE A 237 -18.42 8.13 8.19
N VAL A 238 -19.62 7.54 8.29
CA VAL A 238 -20.00 6.34 7.52
C VAL A 238 -20.12 6.59 6.01
N THR A 239 -20.14 7.85 5.56
CA THR A 239 -20.13 8.18 4.13
C THR A 239 -18.76 8.12 3.51
N TYR A 240 -17.70 8.00 4.32
CA TYR A 240 -16.31 7.97 3.85
C TYR A 240 -15.69 6.58 3.96
N ARG A 241 -14.91 6.20 2.95
CA ARG A 241 -13.94 5.14 3.12
C ARG A 241 -12.75 5.63 3.94
N LYS A 242 -12.01 4.68 4.52
CA LYS A 242 -10.86 4.98 5.39
C LYS A 242 -9.93 6.06 4.83
N CYS A 243 -9.50 5.91 3.58
CA CYS A 243 -8.59 6.87 2.97
C CYS A 243 -9.25 8.23 2.67
N GLU A 244 -10.54 8.25 2.32
CA GLU A 244 -11.29 9.51 2.12
C GLU A 244 -11.48 10.25 3.43
N LEU A 245 -11.76 9.53 4.53
CA LEU A 245 -11.81 10.12 5.87
C LEU A 245 -10.44 10.67 6.28
N CYS A 246 -9.36 9.94 6.00
CA CYS A 246 -8.00 10.40 6.22
C CYS A 246 -7.72 11.72 5.46
N GLU A 247 -8.08 11.78 4.17
CA GLU A 247 -7.95 13.00 3.37
C GLU A 247 -8.73 14.17 3.95
N LYS A 248 -10.00 13.96 4.35
CA LYS A 248 -10.82 14.98 5.00
C LYS A 248 -10.17 15.50 6.28
N LEU A 249 -9.59 14.64 7.09
CA LEU A 249 -8.97 15.02 8.35
C LEU A 249 -7.67 15.81 8.17
N PHE A 250 -6.80 15.37 7.26
CA PHE A 250 -5.44 15.90 7.16
C PHE A 250 -5.25 16.97 6.08
N ASN A 251 -6.16 17.09 5.10
CA ASN A 251 -6.13 18.17 4.11
C ASN A 251 -6.91 19.42 4.54
N SER A 252 -7.76 19.33 5.54
CA SER A 252 -8.42 20.48 6.13
C SER A 252 -7.51 21.09 7.21
N ARG A 253 -7.08 22.36 7.01
CA ARG A 253 -6.29 23.08 8.01
C ARG A 253 -7.01 23.19 9.36
N GLU A 254 -8.32 23.40 9.33
CA GLU A 254 -9.16 23.49 10.52
C GLU A 254 -9.17 22.16 11.28
N ASN A 255 -9.48 21.04 10.59
CA ASN A 255 -9.50 19.71 11.19
C ASN A 255 -8.11 19.32 11.72
N LEU A 256 -7.05 19.59 10.96
CA LEU A 256 -5.68 19.29 11.38
C LEU A 256 -5.31 20.06 12.66
N THR A 257 -5.65 21.35 12.73
CA THR A 257 -5.41 22.16 13.94
C THR A 257 -6.18 21.59 15.14
N ALA A 258 -7.46 21.24 14.97
CA ALA A 258 -8.25 20.64 16.03
C ALA A 258 -7.69 19.29 16.50
N LEU A 259 -7.23 18.44 15.56
CA LEU A 259 -6.58 17.18 15.89
C LEU A 259 -5.27 17.37 16.64
N GLN A 260 -4.44 18.36 16.27
CA GLN A 260 -3.20 18.69 16.98
C GLN A 260 -3.49 19.13 18.42
N GLN A 261 -4.47 20.00 18.62
CA GLN A 261 -4.92 20.44 19.95
C GLN A 261 -5.43 19.26 20.79
N ALA A 262 -6.21 18.36 20.19
CA ALA A 262 -6.67 17.16 20.86
C ALA A 262 -5.52 16.21 21.23
N ALA A 263 -4.49 16.07 20.38
CA ALA A 263 -3.30 15.28 20.67
C ALA A 263 -2.48 15.83 21.83
N ASP A 264 -2.48 17.14 22.02
CA ASP A 264 -1.71 17.84 23.07
C ASP A 264 -2.50 17.93 24.40
N SER A 265 -3.80 17.61 24.41
CA SER A 265 -4.59 17.57 25.65
C SER A 265 -4.13 16.43 26.58
N THR A 266 -4.32 16.61 27.90
CA THR A 266 -3.94 15.61 28.89
C THR A 266 -5.16 15.24 29.77
N PRO A 267 -5.66 13.99 29.72
CA PRO A 267 -5.22 12.92 28.82
C PRO A 267 -5.65 13.16 27.37
N SER A 268 -4.83 12.70 26.43
CA SER A 268 -5.23 12.70 25.00
C SER A 268 -6.45 11.77 24.82
N PRO A 269 -7.47 12.14 24.03
CA PRO A 269 -8.66 11.32 23.84
C PRO A 269 -8.39 9.96 23.19
N TRP A 270 -7.16 9.73 22.71
CA TRP A 270 -6.76 8.50 22.01
C TRP A 270 -5.78 7.63 22.79
N THR A 271 -5.27 8.08 23.93
CA THR A 271 -4.46 7.25 24.83
C THR A 271 -5.40 6.48 25.76
N ARG A 272 -5.44 5.18 25.58
CA ARG A 272 -5.97 4.23 26.59
C ARG A 272 -4.83 3.58 27.34
#